data_f962138337ef48df310988fecd005556
#
_entry.id   f962138337ef48df310988fecd005556
#
_cell.length_a   1.000
_cell.length_b   1.000
_cell.length_c   1.000
_cell.angle_alpha   90.00
_cell.angle_beta   90.00
_cell.angle_gamma   90.00
#
_symmetry.space_group_name_H-M   'P 1'
#
loop_
_entity.id
_entity.type
_entity.pdbx_description
1 polymer ?
#
loop_
_entity_poly.entity_id
_entity_poly.type
_entity_poly.pdbx_seq_one_letter_code
_entity_poly.pdbx_strand_id
1 'polypeptide(L)'
;MCIRDRVWADDIVSKVCQSALAPDAQRRVHRVWADIRNEVLGGQYLDIVAEASAAESIESAMNVATLKTACYTVSRPLQLGTAAAADRSDVAAIFEHFGADLGVAFQLRDDVLGVFGDPAVTGKPSGDDLKSGKRTVLVAEAVELADRSDPLAAKLLRTSIGTRLTDAQVRELRTVIEAVGARAAAESRIAALTQRALATLASAPINATAKAGLSELAMMAANRSA
;
A
#
# COMPACT_ATOMS: atom_id res chain seq x y z
N MET A 1 -0.40 -9.85 9.46
CA MET A 1 0.95 -10.26 9.94
C MET A 1 0.79 -10.98 11.27
N CYS A 2 1.32 -12.21 11.38
CA CYS A 2 1.24 -13.00 12.60
C CYS A 2 2.27 -12.49 13.65
N ILE A 3 1.93 -12.51 14.95
CA ILE A 3 2.86 -12.14 16.03
C ILE A 3 4.15 -12.96 15.95
N ARG A 4 4.04 -14.25 15.64
CA ARG A 4 5.18 -15.16 15.45
C ARG A 4 6.15 -14.68 14.36
N ASP A 5 5.61 -14.26 13.20
CA ASP A 5 6.43 -13.83 12.07
C ASP A 5 7.20 -12.55 12.40
N ARG A 6 6.59 -11.68 13.21
CA ARG A 6 7.23 -10.47 13.70
C ARG A 6 8.38 -10.77 14.65
N VAL A 7 8.20 -11.69 15.59
CA VAL A 7 9.28 -12.11 16.52
C VAL A 7 10.44 -12.70 15.73
N TRP A 8 10.17 -13.54 14.72
CA TRP A 8 11.22 -14.09 13.87
C TRP A 8 11.98 -13.01 13.08
N ALA A 9 11.27 -12.00 12.57
CA ALA A 9 11.90 -10.88 11.88
C ALA A 9 12.80 -10.07 12.83
N ASP A 10 12.38 -9.81 14.07
CA ASP A 10 13.20 -9.17 15.09
C ASP A 10 14.47 -9.98 15.39
N ASP A 11 14.36 -11.30 15.53
CA ASP A 11 15.50 -12.21 15.76
C ASP A 11 16.48 -12.20 14.57
N ILE A 12 15.97 -12.24 13.34
CA ILE A 12 16.80 -12.21 12.13
C ILE A 12 17.58 -10.90 12.05
N VAL A 13 16.92 -9.75 12.21
CA VAL A 13 17.58 -8.43 12.18
C VAL A 13 18.62 -8.34 13.27
N SER A 14 18.32 -8.77 14.50
CA SER A 14 19.26 -8.77 15.61
C SER A 14 20.51 -9.62 15.31
N LYS A 15 20.34 -10.85 14.82
CA LYS A 15 21.43 -11.76 14.48
C LYS A 15 22.32 -11.20 13.36
N VAL A 16 21.71 -10.69 12.27
CA VAL A 16 22.45 -10.10 11.15
C VAL A 16 23.25 -8.88 11.60
N CYS A 17 22.63 -8.01 12.39
CA CYS A 17 23.32 -6.83 12.94
C CYS A 17 24.56 -7.25 13.72
N GLN A 18 24.45 -8.22 14.64
CA GLN A 18 25.55 -8.63 15.51
C GLN A 18 26.67 -9.36 14.76
N SER A 19 26.35 -10.15 13.75
CA SER A 19 27.32 -11.03 13.07
C SER A 19 27.96 -10.45 11.82
N ALA A 20 27.31 -9.50 11.13
CA ALA A 20 27.70 -9.09 9.80
C ALA A 20 27.96 -7.59 9.62
N LEU A 21 27.51 -6.72 10.56
CA LEU A 21 27.57 -5.28 10.39
C LEU A 21 28.54 -4.61 11.38
N ALA A 22 29.24 -3.58 10.91
CA ALA A 22 30.02 -2.69 11.78
C ALA A 22 29.08 -1.91 12.75
N PRO A 23 29.56 -1.48 13.93
CA PRO A 23 28.70 -0.85 14.95
C PRO A 23 27.86 0.33 14.46
N ASP A 24 28.39 1.16 13.57
CA ASP A 24 27.67 2.31 13.01
C ASP A 24 26.53 1.87 12.08
N ALA A 25 26.78 0.87 11.25
CA ALA A 25 25.75 0.27 10.41
C ALA A 25 24.65 -0.42 11.24
N GLN A 26 25.04 -1.11 12.33
CA GLN A 26 24.06 -1.68 13.27
C GLN A 26 23.11 -0.61 13.80
N ARG A 27 23.65 0.54 14.26
CA ARG A 27 22.82 1.64 14.78
C ARG A 27 21.86 2.19 13.74
N ARG A 28 22.31 2.36 12.47
CA ARG A 28 21.45 2.82 11.37
C ARG A 28 20.34 1.82 11.07
N VAL A 29 20.67 0.54 10.94
CA VAL A 29 19.70 -0.55 10.67
C VAL A 29 18.67 -0.66 11.77
N HIS A 30 19.10 -0.64 13.04
CA HIS A 30 18.17 -0.71 14.17
C HIS A 30 17.19 0.46 14.22
N ARG A 31 17.62 1.67 13.82
CA ARG A 31 16.73 2.84 13.71
C ARG A 31 15.65 2.61 12.67
N VAL A 32 16.03 2.25 11.43
CA VAL A 32 15.07 1.96 10.34
C VAL A 32 14.13 0.80 10.72
N TRP A 33 14.68 -0.22 11.39
CA TRP A 33 13.86 -1.34 11.86
C TRP A 33 12.84 -0.94 12.92
N ALA A 34 13.20 -0.03 13.83
CA ALA A 34 12.27 0.53 14.81
C ALA A 34 11.13 1.31 14.13
N ASP A 35 11.45 2.10 13.11
CA ASP A 35 10.45 2.85 12.32
C ASP A 35 9.47 1.89 11.64
N ILE A 36 9.96 0.82 10.98
CA ILE A 36 9.10 -0.21 10.36
C ILE A 36 8.07 -0.75 11.35
N ARG A 37 8.52 -1.11 12.55
CA ARG A 37 7.65 -1.69 13.58
C ARG A 37 6.58 -0.72 14.04
N ASN A 38 6.94 0.53 14.25
CA ASN A 38 6.00 1.56 14.69
C ASN A 38 4.99 1.90 13.60
N GLU A 39 5.45 2.07 12.37
CA GLU A 39 4.60 2.39 11.22
C GLU A 39 3.58 1.29 10.92
N VAL A 40 4.02 0.04 10.83
CA VAL A 40 3.10 -1.07 10.50
C VAL A 40 2.08 -1.32 11.60
N LEU A 41 2.45 -1.13 12.88
CA LEU A 41 1.52 -1.25 14.00
C LEU A 41 0.55 -0.07 14.04
N GLY A 42 1.05 1.15 13.83
CA GLY A 42 0.21 2.35 13.71
C GLY A 42 -0.77 2.23 12.56
N GLY A 43 -0.29 1.80 11.37
CA GLY A 43 -1.13 1.56 10.21
C GLY A 43 -2.20 0.50 10.44
N GLN A 44 -1.85 -0.61 11.10
CA GLN A 44 -2.83 -1.64 11.46
C GLN A 44 -3.88 -1.15 12.48
N TYR A 45 -3.46 -0.33 13.44
CA TYR A 45 -4.38 0.29 14.38
C TYR A 45 -5.36 1.23 13.67
N LEU A 46 -4.86 2.10 12.79
CA LEU A 46 -5.69 3.02 12.00
C LEU A 46 -6.68 2.26 11.09
N ASP A 47 -6.27 1.15 10.50
CA ASP A 47 -7.12 0.29 9.67
C ASP A 47 -8.32 -0.25 10.48
N ILE A 48 -8.06 -0.79 11.67
CA ILE A 48 -9.12 -1.29 12.56
C ILE A 48 -10.08 -0.16 13.00
N VAL A 49 -9.51 1.02 13.31
CA VAL A 49 -10.35 2.19 13.68
C VAL A 49 -11.18 2.65 12.50
N ALA A 50 -10.62 2.70 11.29
CA ALA A 50 -11.35 3.08 10.08
C ALA A 50 -12.50 2.11 9.77
N GLU A 51 -12.26 0.80 9.89
CA GLU A 51 -13.29 -0.22 9.72
C GLU A 51 -14.39 -0.08 10.79
N ALA A 52 -14.02 0.06 12.07
CA ALA A 52 -14.96 0.14 13.19
C ALA A 52 -15.83 1.42 13.16
N SER A 53 -15.26 2.54 12.68
CA SER A 53 -15.96 3.83 12.56
C SER A 53 -16.67 4.00 11.21
N ALA A 54 -16.59 3.03 10.31
CA ALA A 54 -17.03 3.15 8.92
C ALA A 54 -16.50 4.40 8.22
N ALA A 55 -15.19 4.70 8.41
CA ALA A 55 -14.56 5.90 7.87
C ALA A 55 -14.69 5.99 6.33
N GLU A 56 -14.97 7.19 5.83
CA GLU A 56 -15.20 7.46 4.40
C GLU A 56 -14.16 8.44 3.82
N SER A 57 -13.22 8.92 4.63
CA SER A 57 -12.21 9.90 4.21
C SER A 57 -11.13 9.25 3.35
N ILE A 58 -10.91 9.80 2.14
CA ILE A 58 -9.79 9.41 1.27
C ILE A 58 -8.46 9.64 1.99
N GLU A 59 -8.31 10.74 2.73
CA GLU A 59 -7.10 11.03 3.51
C GLU A 59 -6.83 9.95 4.55
N SER A 60 -7.86 9.51 5.30
CA SER A 60 -7.74 8.42 6.27
C SER A 60 -7.30 7.13 5.60
N ALA A 61 -7.92 6.75 4.49
CA ALA A 61 -7.57 5.55 3.73
C ALA A 61 -6.14 5.62 3.16
N MET A 62 -5.71 6.79 2.68
CA MET A 62 -4.33 7.02 2.20
C MET A 62 -3.31 6.90 3.34
N ASN A 63 -3.61 7.39 4.54
CA ASN A 63 -2.74 7.24 5.71
C ASN A 63 -2.59 5.76 6.11
N VAL A 64 -3.68 4.99 6.08
CA VAL A 64 -3.63 3.54 6.29
C VAL A 64 -2.77 2.87 5.22
N ALA A 65 -2.98 3.16 3.92
CA ALA A 65 -2.20 2.61 2.83
C ALA A 65 -0.70 2.91 2.97
N THR A 66 -0.36 4.13 3.39
CA THR A 66 1.03 4.55 3.61
C THR A 66 1.68 3.78 4.74
N LEU A 67 1.10 3.81 5.95
CA LEU A 67 1.72 3.24 7.14
C LEU A 67 1.65 1.72 7.18
N LYS A 68 0.50 1.15 6.77
CA LYS A 68 0.27 -0.29 6.82
C LYS A 68 0.97 -1.04 5.70
N THR A 69 1.22 -0.40 4.54
CA THR A 69 1.76 -1.11 3.36
C THR A 69 2.97 -0.41 2.74
N ALA A 70 2.87 0.85 2.31
CA ALA A 70 3.90 1.50 1.52
C ALA A 70 5.25 1.54 2.24
N CYS A 71 5.25 1.90 3.53
CA CYS A 71 6.48 2.01 4.31
C CYS A 71 7.22 0.67 4.37
N TYR A 72 6.61 -0.39 4.88
CA TYR A 72 7.33 -1.65 5.09
C TYR A 72 7.56 -2.48 3.83
N THR A 73 6.78 -2.25 2.75
CA THR A 73 6.90 -3.04 1.51
C THR A 73 7.97 -2.48 0.57
N VAL A 74 8.14 -1.17 0.50
CA VAL A 74 9.04 -0.53 -0.48
C VAL A 74 10.03 0.40 0.19
N SER A 75 9.57 1.44 0.88
CA SER A 75 10.42 2.52 1.39
C SER A 75 11.47 2.01 2.38
N ARG A 76 11.03 1.34 3.43
CA ARG A 76 11.92 0.88 4.50
C ARG A 76 12.88 -0.25 4.11
N PRO A 77 12.50 -1.25 3.28
CA PRO A 77 13.47 -2.22 2.76
C PRO A 77 14.62 -1.58 2.00
N LEU A 78 14.36 -0.56 1.17
CA LEU A 78 15.42 0.18 0.47
C LEU A 78 16.30 0.97 1.44
N GLN A 79 15.70 1.61 2.44
CA GLN A 79 16.45 2.30 3.50
C GLN A 79 17.26 1.34 4.37
N LEU A 80 16.75 0.14 4.69
CA LEU A 80 17.52 -0.90 5.39
C LEU A 80 18.76 -1.30 4.58
N GLY A 81 18.62 -1.53 3.28
CA GLY A 81 19.74 -1.81 2.40
C GLY A 81 20.78 -0.69 2.41
N THR A 82 20.34 0.56 2.31
CA THR A 82 21.21 1.74 2.38
C THR A 82 21.90 1.83 3.74
N ALA A 83 21.16 1.68 4.83
CA ALA A 83 21.68 1.76 6.20
C ALA A 83 22.74 0.68 6.51
N ALA A 84 22.56 -0.51 5.95
CA ALA A 84 23.52 -1.61 6.10
C ALA A 84 24.79 -1.39 5.28
N ALA A 85 24.66 -0.86 4.05
CA ALA A 85 25.80 -0.73 3.13
C ALA A 85 26.66 0.50 3.40
N ALA A 86 26.05 1.66 3.69
CA ALA A 86 26.77 2.93 3.83
C ALA A 86 25.96 3.97 4.62
N ASP A 87 26.63 5.03 5.05
CA ASP A 87 25.99 6.24 5.61
C ASP A 87 25.68 7.22 4.45
N ARG A 88 24.55 6.98 3.79
CA ARG A 88 24.08 7.74 2.61
C ARG A 88 22.67 8.28 2.86
N SER A 89 22.60 9.31 3.71
CA SER A 89 21.32 9.99 4.02
C SER A 89 20.64 10.60 2.78
N ASP A 90 21.43 11.04 1.79
CA ASP A 90 20.97 11.52 0.50
C ASP A 90 20.19 10.45 -0.28
N VAL A 91 20.74 9.24 -0.36
CA VAL A 91 20.07 8.09 -1.01
C VAL A 91 18.87 7.63 -0.19
N ALA A 92 18.99 7.57 1.13
CA ALA A 92 17.90 7.18 2.02
C ALA A 92 16.69 8.10 1.89
N ALA A 93 16.87 9.41 1.78
CA ALA A 93 15.79 10.37 1.54
C ALA A 93 15.11 10.17 0.18
N ILE A 94 15.88 9.91 -0.88
CA ILE A 94 15.32 9.61 -2.20
C ILE A 94 14.49 8.31 -2.14
N PHE A 95 14.99 7.27 -1.49
CA PHE A 95 14.26 6.02 -1.33
C PHE A 95 13.01 6.13 -0.45
N GLU A 96 12.99 7.09 0.48
CA GLU A 96 11.78 7.40 1.24
C GLU A 96 10.66 7.93 0.32
N HIS A 97 10.96 8.95 -0.49
CA HIS A 97 9.97 9.52 -1.42
C HIS A 97 9.58 8.53 -2.53
N PHE A 98 10.56 7.88 -3.16
CA PHE A 98 10.31 6.82 -4.14
C PHE A 98 9.42 5.72 -3.59
N GLY A 99 9.76 5.23 -2.39
CA GLY A 99 9.05 4.13 -1.76
C GLY A 99 7.67 4.51 -1.24
N ALA A 100 7.48 5.76 -0.79
CA ALA A 100 6.17 6.26 -0.38
C ALA A 100 5.19 6.28 -1.58
N ASP A 101 5.59 6.88 -2.70
CA ASP A 101 4.75 6.95 -3.90
C ASP A 101 4.49 5.56 -4.50
N LEU A 102 5.54 4.76 -4.71
CA LEU A 102 5.39 3.43 -5.28
C LEU A 102 4.62 2.48 -4.37
N GLY A 103 4.85 2.54 -3.07
CA GLY A 103 4.19 1.67 -2.11
C GLY A 103 2.69 1.98 -1.99
N VAL A 104 2.29 3.26 -2.07
CA VAL A 104 0.88 3.63 -2.16
C VAL A 104 0.29 3.17 -3.49
N ALA A 105 0.97 3.36 -4.63
CA ALA A 105 0.52 2.85 -5.93
C ALA A 105 0.29 1.33 -5.90
N PHE A 106 1.21 0.59 -5.26
CA PHE A 106 1.09 -0.85 -5.05
C PHE A 106 -0.15 -1.22 -4.23
N GLN A 107 -0.42 -0.50 -3.11
CA GLN A 107 -1.61 -0.76 -2.28
C GLN A 107 -2.90 -0.43 -3.04
N LEU A 108 -2.96 0.70 -3.76
CA LEU A 108 -4.11 1.05 -4.58
C LEU A 108 -4.39 -0.01 -5.66
N ARG A 109 -3.33 -0.57 -6.26
CA ARG A 109 -3.45 -1.69 -7.19
C ARG A 109 -4.04 -2.93 -6.50
N ASP A 110 -3.59 -3.26 -5.30
CA ASP A 110 -4.14 -4.37 -4.51
C ASP A 110 -5.61 -4.14 -4.17
N ASP A 111 -6.00 -2.92 -3.81
CA ASP A 111 -7.39 -2.53 -3.53
C ASP A 111 -8.29 -2.68 -4.78
N VAL A 112 -7.81 -2.26 -5.96
CA VAL A 112 -8.52 -2.47 -7.23
C VAL A 112 -8.67 -3.96 -7.52
N LEU A 113 -7.62 -4.75 -7.33
CA LEU A 113 -7.67 -6.21 -7.51
C LEU A 113 -8.56 -6.90 -6.48
N GLY A 114 -8.60 -6.41 -5.23
CA GLY A 114 -9.49 -6.91 -4.18
C GLY A 114 -10.98 -6.78 -4.50
N VAL A 115 -11.33 -5.82 -5.35
CA VAL A 115 -12.71 -5.59 -5.81
C VAL A 115 -12.95 -6.20 -7.19
N PHE A 116 -12.05 -5.99 -8.16
CA PHE A 116 -12.25 -6.30 -9.59
C PHE A 116 -11.43 -7.48 -10.10
N GLY A 117 -10.47 -7.99 -9.31
CA GLY A 117 -9.57 -9.05 -9.74
C GLY A 117 -10.27 -10.35 -10.11
N ASP A 118 -9.68 -11.08 -11.05
CA ASP A 118 -10.10 -12.42 -11.40
C ASP A 118 -9.62 -13.41 -10.32
N PRO A 119 -10.52 -14.19 -9.69
CA PRO A 119 -10.12 -15.21 -8.72
C PRO A 119 -9.12 -16.25 -9.25
N ALA A 120 -9.17 -16.56 -10.55
CA ALA A 120 -8.24 -17.50 -11.18
C ALA A 120 -6.80 -16.97 -11.20
N VAL A 121 -6.60 -15.66 -11.17
CA VAL A 121 -5.29 -15.01 -11.18
C VAL A 121 -4.87 -14.57 -9.78
N THR A 122 -5.79 -13.96 -9.02
CA THR A 122 -5.49 -13.41 -7.69
C THR A 122 -5.44 -14.48 -6.60
N GLY A 123 -6.03 -15.66 -6.83
CA GLY A 123 -6.19 -16.71 -5.83
C GLY A 123 -7.14 -16.38 -4.69
N LYS A 124 -7.84 -15.24 -4.77
CA LYS A 124 -8.80 -14.75 -3.76
C LYS A 124 -10.20 -14.60 -4.37
N PRO A 125 -11.28 -14.77 -3.59
CA PRO A 125 -12.62 -14.49 -4.07
C PRO A 125 -12.74 -13.03 -4.53
N SER A 126 -13.36 -12.80 -5.68
CA SER A 126 -13.60 -11.44 -6.19
C SER A 126 -14.54 -10.67 -5.26
N GLY A 127 -14.19 -9.42 -4.94
CA GLY A 127 -14.99 -8.57 -4.06
C GLY A 127 -14.84 -8.90 -2.56
N ASP A 128 -13.79 -9.62 -2.17
CA ASP A 128 -13.51 -9.95 -0.77
C ASP A 128 -13.38 -8.70 0.12
N ASP A 129 -12.78 -7.64 -0.40
CA ASP A 129 -12.63 -6.36 0.30
C ASP A 129 -13.99 -5.68 0.58
N LEU A 130 -14.98 -5.82 -0.32
CA LEU A 130 -16.34 -5.32 -0.09
C LEU A 130 -17.06 -6.15 0.98
N LYS A 131 -16.92 -7.48 0.94
CA LYS A 131 -17.51 -8.40 1.92
C LYS A 131 -16.94 -8.20 3.32
N SER A 132 -15.64 -7.95 3.42
CA SER A 132 -14.95 -7.72 4.69
C SER A 132 -15.11 -6.30 5.23
N GLY A 133 -15.66 -5.37 4.45
CA GLY A 133 -15.92 -4.00 4.87
C GLY A 133 -14.69 -3.11 4.94
N LYS A 134 -13.63 -3.45 4.21
CA LYS A 134 -12.41 -2.64 4.18
C LYS A 134 -12.68 -1.23 3.68
N ARG A 135 -12.15 -0.26 4.40
CA ARG A 135 -12.24 1.18 4.09
C ARG A 135 -11.05 1.61 3.23
N THR A 136 -10.96 1.05 2.01
CA THR A 136 -9.89 1.33 1.06
C THR A 136 -10.06 2.70 0.39
N VAL A 137 -9.00 3.20 -0.24
CA VAL A 137 -9.06 4.44 -1.03
C VAL A 137 -10.08 4.33 -2.15
N LEU A 138 -10.18 3.16 -2.81
CA LEU A 138 -11.17 2.90 -3.85
C LEU A 138 -12.61 3.06 -3.34
N VAL A 139 -12.90 2.53 -2.14
CA VAL A 139 -14.23 2.63 -1.50
C VAL A 139 -14.53 4.07 -1.11
N ALA A 140 -13.58 4.77 -0.48
CA ALA A 140 -13.75 6.17 -0.08
C ALA A 140 -13.99 7.07 -1.31
N GLU A 141 -13.25 6.87 -2.38
CA GLU A 141 -13.40 7.61 -3.64
C GLU A 141 -14.75 7.31 -4.31
N ALA A 142 -15.22 6.04 -4.26
CA ALA A 142 -16.52 5.68 -4.79
C ALA A 142 -17.67 6.38 -4.04
N VAL A 143 -17.59 6.47 -2.72
CA VAL A 143 -18.59 7.17 -1.91
C VAL A 143 -18.56 8.67 -2.19
N GLU A 144 -17.37 9.31 -2.24
CA GLU A 144 -17.25 10.74 -2.51
C GLU A 144 -17.77 11.11 -3.91
N LEU A 145 -17.47 10.32 -4.93
CA LEU A 145 -17.97 10.54 -6.30
C LEU A 145 -19.48 10.30 -6.39
N ALA A 146 -19.98 9.27 -5.72
CA ALA A 146 -21.41 8.99 -5.66
C ALA A 146 -22.20 10.12 -4.97
N ASP A 147 -21.70 10.69 -3.88
CA ASP A 147 -22.34 11.83 -3.20
C ASP A 147 -22.56 13.03 -4.13
N ARG A 148 -21.67 13.21 -5.11
CA ARG A 148 -21.74 14.31 -6.07
C ARG A 148 -22.61 14.01 -7.29
N SER A 149 -22.78 12.74 -7.68
CA SER A 149 -23.39 12.35 -8.95
C SER A 149 -24.65 11.50 -8.81
N ASP A 150 -24.73 10.63 -7.80
CA ASP A 150 -25.83 9.68 -7.59
C ASP A 150 -26.02 9.36 -6.08
N PRO A 151 -26.90 10.11 -5.38
CA PRO A 151 -27.16 9.89 -3.95
C PRO A 151 -27.72 8.48 -3.61
N LEU A 152 -28.37 7.81 -4.58
CA LEU A 152 -28.83 6.43 -4.36
C LEU A 152 -27.69 5.44 -4.37
N ALA A 153 -26.73 5.63 -5.27
CA ALA A 153 -25.47 4.87 -5.30
C ALA A 153 -24.67 5.08 -4.01
N ALA A 154 -24.54 6.32 -3.53
CA ALA A 154 -23.88 6.64 -2.26
C ALA A 154 -24.53 5.91 -1.07
N LYS A 155 -25.86 5.93 -0.99
CA LYS A 155 -26.60 5.21 0.02
C LYS A 155 -26.38 3.70 -0.07
N LEU A 156 -26.43 3.13 -1.27
CA LEU A 156 -26.19 1.70 -1.50
C LEU A 156 -24.80 1.28 -1.03
N LEU A 157 -23.75 2.03 -1.40
CA LEU A 157 -22.38 1.77 -0.96
C LEU A 157 -22.28 1.76 0.58
N ARG A 158 -22.79 2.79 1.25
CA ARG A 158 -22.74 2.93 2.72
C ARG A 158 -23.47 1.81 3.47
N THR A 159 -24.62 1.38 2.94
CA THR A 159 -25.45 0.38 3.63
C THR A 159 -25.04 -1.06 3.36
N SER A 160 -24.26 -1.29 2.30
CA SER A 160 -23.92 -2.65 1.84
C SER A 160 -22.49 -3.07 2.25
N ILE A 161 -21.51 -2.15 2.17
CA ILE A 161 -20.11 -2.49 2.44
C ILE A 161 -19.91 -2.88 3.91
N GLY A 162 -19.30 -4.07 4.13
CA GLY A 162 -19.12 -4.62 5.47
C GLY A 162 -20.31 -5.42 6.01
N THR A 163 -21.31 -5.69 5.16
CA THR A 163 -22.39 -6.60 5.50
C THR A 163 -22.20 -7.98 4.85
N ARG A 164 -23.07 -8.93 5.19
CA ARG A 164 -23.10 -10.22 4.48
C ARG A 164 -23.61 -10.02 3.06
N LEU A 165 -22.70 -10.00 2.09
CA LEU A 165 -23.03 -9.81 0.68
C LEU A 165 -23.12 -11.15 -0.05
N THR A 166 -24.17 -11.30 -0.86
CA THR A 166 -24.27 -12.35 -1.89
C THR A 166 -23.37 -11.96 -3.08
N ASP A 167 -23.06 -12.93 -3.93
CA ASP A 167 -22.28 -12.64 -5.16
C ASP A 167 -23.03 -11.72 -6.14
N ALA A 168 -24.37 -11.73 -6.13
CA ALA A 168 -25.16 -10.79 -6.92
C ALA A 168 -24.98 -9.35 -6.41
N GLN A 169 -25.01 -9.13 -5.10
CA GLN A 169 -24.79 -7.82 -4.49
C GLN A 169 -23.34 -7.32 -4.68
N VAL A 170 -22.36 -8.23 -4.63
CA VAL A 170 -20.97 -7.86 -4.97
C VAL A 170 -20.87 -7.38 -6.42
N ARG A 171 -21.53 -8.06 -7.37
CA ARG A 171 -21.55 -7.61 -8.77
C ARG A 171 -22.23 -6.25 -8.92
N GLU A 172 -23.34 -6.03 -8.24
CA GLU A 172 -24.05 -4.74 -8.21
C GLU A 172 -23.15 -3.61 -7.70
N LEU A 173 -22.50 -3.81 -6.55
CA LEU A 173 -21.56 -2.81 -5.98
C LEU A 173 -20.39 -2.52 -6.93
N ARG A 174 -19.83 -3.53 -7.59
CA ARG A 174 -18.77 -3.34 -8.59
C ARG A 174 -19.25 -2.47 -9.74
N THR A 175 -20.46 -2.73 -10.25
CA THR A 175 -21.06 -1.91 -11.31
C THR A 175 -21.24 -0.46 -10.86
N VAL A 176 -21.68 -0.24 -9.63
CA VAL A 176 -21.83 1.11 -9.06
C VAL A 176 -20.48 1.80 -8.93
N ILE A 177 -19.45 1.15 -8.35
CA ILE A 177 -18.09 1.70 -8.20
C ILE A 177 -17.50 2.09 -9.56
N GLU A 178 -17.75 1.28 -10.58
CA GLU A 178 -17.30 1.56 -11.95
C GLU A 178 -18.09 2.71 -12.60
N ALA A 179 -19.41 2.72 -12.43
CA ALA A 179 -20.30 3.74 -13.01
C ALA A 179 -20.07 5.14 -12.44
N VAL A 180 -19.74 5.26 -11.14
CA VAL A 180 -19.39 6.55 -10.53
C VAL A 180 -17.97 7.01 -10.89
N GLY A 181 -17.18 6.19 -11.57
CA GLY A 181 -15.84 6.54 -12.05
C GLY A 181 -14.70 6.27 -11.07
N ALA A 182 -14.96 5.66 -9.91
CA ALA A 182 -13.96 5.46 -8.87
C ALA A 182 -12.81 4.54 -9.31
N ARG A 183 -13.11 3.50 -10.13
CA ARG A 183 -12.07 2.66 -10.72
C ARG A 183 -11.11 3.46 -11.61
N ALA A 184 -11.65 4.31 -12.48
CA ALA A 184 -10.84 5.15 -13.37
C ALA A 184 -10.01 6.17 -12.58
N ALA A 185 -10.56 6.74 -11.52
CA ALA A 185 -9.85 7.65 -10.63
C ALA A 185 -8.69 6.95 -9.90
N ALA A 186 -8.91 5.74 -9.38
CA ALA A 186 -7.86 4.92 -8.77
C ALA A 186 -6.74 4.59 -9.76
N GLU A 187 -7.08 4.17 -11.00
CA GLU A 187 -6.09 3.91 -12.06
C GLU A 187 -5.26 5.16 -12.41
N SER A 188 -5.90 6.32 -12.50
CA SER A 188 -5.21 7.59 -12.75
C SER A 188 -4.26 7.94 -11.62
N ARG A 189 -4.66 7.70 -10.37
CA ARG A 189 -3.83 7.92 -9.17
C ARG A 189 -2.63 6.98 -9.13
N ILE A 190 -2.82 5.69 -9.45
CA ILE A 190 -1.74 4.70 -9.56
C ILE A 190 -0.71 5.15 -10.60
N ALA A 191 -1.17 5.57 -11.79
CA ALA A 191 -0.29 6.05 -12.85
C ALA A 191 0.52 7.27 -12.43
N ALA A 192 -0.13 8.28 -11.83
CA ALA A 192 0.52 9.49 -11.36
C ALA A 192 1.56 9.21 -10.27
N LEU A 193 1.24 8.38 -9.28
CA LEU A 193 2.16 7.97 -8.21
C LEU A 193 3.37 7.21 -8.78
N THR A 194 3.15 6.29 -9.70
CA THR A 194 4.22 5.53 -10.35
C THR A 194 5.17 6.43 -11.14
N GLN A 195 4.62 7.40 -11.89
CA GLN A 195 5.44 8.36 -12.63
C GLN A 195 6.28 9.24 -11.70
N ARG A 196 5.71 9.73 -10.59
CA ARG A 196 6.47 10.51 -9.60
C ARG A 196 7.56 9.68 -8.95
N ALA A 197 7.26 8.43 -8.59
CA ALA A 197 8.26 7.52 -8.03
C ALA A 197 9.43 7.32 -9.01
N LEU A 198 9.16 7.04 -10.29
CA LEU A 198 10.19 6.86 -11.30
C LEU A 198 11.02 8.13 -11.53
N ALA A 199 10.39 9.31 -11.52
CA ALA A 199 11.09 10.58 -11.62
C ALA A 199 12.02 10.81 -10.41
N THR A 200 11.56 10.48 -9.20
CA THR A 200 12.37 10.53 -7.98
C THR A 200 13.56 9.58 -8.05
N LEU A 201 13.35 8.34 -8.48
CA LEU A 201 14.41 7.34 -8.65
C LEU A 201 15.44 7.77 -9.69
N ALA A 202 15.02 8.44 -10.76
CA ALA A 202 15.91 8.93 -11.81
C ALA A 202 17.00 9.88 -11.26
N SER A 203 16.69 10.66 -10.21
CA SER A 203 17.64 11.56 -9.55
C SER A 203 18.61 10.86 -8.59
N ALA A 204 18.35 9.59 -8.20
CA ALA A 204 19.15 8.90 -7.21
C ALA A 204 20.60 8.71 -7.64
N PRO A 205 21.60 9.04 -6.80
CA PRO A 205 23.02 8.84 -7.10
C PRO A 205 23.46 7.40 -6.81
N ILE A 206 22.82 6.46 -7.51
CA ILE A 206 23.09 5.02 -7.49
C ILE A 206 23.53 4.55 -8.89
N ASN A 207 24.10 3.35 -8.98
CA ASN A 207 24.55 2.83 -10.26
C ASN A 207 23.38 2.55 -11.24
N ALA A 208 23.68 2.58 -12.53
CA ALA A 208 22.68 2.45 -13.59
C ALA A 208 21.94 1.10 -13.54
N THR A 209 22.62 0.01 -13.20
CA THR A 209 22.02 -1.33 -13.10
C THR A 209 20.98 -1.39 -11.98
N ALA A 210 21.31 -0.87 -10.79
CA ALA A 210 20.35 -0.81 -9.67
C ALA A 210 19.14 0.08 -10.02
N LYS A 211 19.40 1.23 -10.68
CA LYS A 211 18.32 2.13 -11.12
C LYS A 211 17.40 1.46 -12.13
N ALA A 212 17.93 0.75 -13.11
CA ALA A 212 17.16 0.01 -14.10
C ALA A 212 16.32 -1.10 -13.44
N GLY A 213 16.93 -1.91 -12.56
CA GLY A 213 16.21 -2.98 -11.85
C GLY A 213 15.10 -2.46 -10.95
N LEU A 214 15.32 -1.36 -10.21
CA LEU A 214 14.27 -0.74 -9.38
C LEU A 214 13.15 -0.15 -10.25
N SER A 215 13.48 0.42 -11.42
CA SER A 215 12.46 0.93 -12.35
C SER A 215 11.59 -0.20 -12.91
N GLU A 216 12.20 -1.33 -13.29
CA GLU A 216 11.47 -2.50 -13.77
C GLU A 216 10.54 -3.06 -12.69
N LEU A 217 11.04 -3.24 -11.46
CA LEU A 217 10.22 -3.68 -10.32
C LEU A 217 9.06 -2.72 -10.04
N ALA A 218 9.29 -1.40 -10.14
CA ALA A 218 8.25 -0.40 -9.96
C ALA A 218 7.13 -0.55 -10.99
N MET A 219 7.49 -0.73 -12.27
CA MET A 219 6.52 -0.94 -13.34
C MET A 219 5.76 -2.26 -13.16
N MET A 220 6.43 -3.33 -12.77
CA MET A 220 5.78 -4.61 -12.48
C MET A 220 4.79 -4.49 -11.31
N ALA A 221 5.16 -3.81 -10.24
CA ALA A 221 4.33 -3.62 -9.05
C ALA A 221 3.04 -2.82 -9.34
N ALA A 222 3.17 -1.74 -10.12
CA ALA A 222 2.05 -0.87 -10.49
C ALA A 222 1.11 -1.48 -11.53
N ASN A 223 1.66 -2.30 -12.46
CA ASN A 223 0.92 -2.87 -13.59
C ASN A 223 0.51 -4.33 -13.38
N ARG A 224 0.54 -4.85 -12.15
CA ARG A 224 -0.02 -6.18 -11.88
C ARG A 224 -1.44 -6.23 -12.44
N SER A 225 -1.62 -7.04 -13.48
CA SER A 225 -2.94 -7.39 -13.99
C SER A 225 -3.50 -8.56 -13.20
N ALA A 226 -4.80 -8.55 -13.04
CA ALA A 226 -5.54 -9.69 -12.54
C ALA A 226 -5.49 -10.82 -13.56
#